data_052c7a663daf1d21270e987ae76f3921
#
_entry.id   052c7a663daf1d21270e987ae76f3921
#
_cell.length_a   1.000
_cell.length_b   1.000
_cell.length_c   1.000
_cell.angle_alpha   90.00
_cell.angle_beta   90.00
_cell.angle_gamma   90.00
#
_symmetry.space_group_name_H-M   'P 1'
#
loop_
_entity.id
_entity.type
_entity.pdbx_description
1 polymer ?
#
loop_
_entity_poly.entity_id
_entity_poly.type
_entity_poly.pdbx_seq_one_letter_code
_entity_poly.pdbx_strand_id
1 'polypeptide(L)'
;MYKKRALVLGSYLCLIALAACGPKVIDDSDIVTVDYSFSLSDWTVVEQWTKDLTIWQDSSLNWLESVIMWAQKGDEFQWKIDGSKLYGDEHSQNKVQSYANIIISEVLWVSDPKIWSEVYVDSIWDGVITDVTTDEDWYLSYTVDFNDPKTYSELSYNIKITNLEKN
;
A
#
# COMPACT_ATOMS: atom_id res chain seq x y z
N MET A 1 39.72 28.71 60.44
CA MET A 1 39.75 27.47 59.63
C MET A 1 38.39 27.22 59.02
N TYR A 2 38.05 27.91 57.92
CA TYR A 2 36.81 27.76 57.17
C TYR A 2 37.15 27.86 55.70
N LYS A 3 37.30 26.73 55.02
CA LYS A 3 37.33 26.66 53.57
C LYS A 3 36.78 25.30 53.16
N LYS A 4 35.94 25.30 52.10
CA LYS A 4 35.41 24.17 51.31
C LYS A 4 34.01 23.70 51.67
N ARG A 5 32.97 24.43 51.25
CA ARG A 5 31.65 23.89 50.88
C ARG A 5 30.96 24.82 49.87
N ALA A 6 31.46 24.92 48.65
CA ALA A 6 30.75 25.62 47.56
C ALA A 6 31.17 25.09 46.19
N LEU A 7 30.96 23.83 45.91
CA LEU A 7 31.24 23.29 44.57
C LEU A 7 30.47 21.98 44.25
N VAL A 8 29.21 21.89 44.64
CA VAL A 8 28.36 20.71 44.28
C VAL A 8 27.02 21.11 43.69
N LEU A 9 26.63 22.39 43.71
CA LEU A 9 25.34 22.84 43.19
C LEU A 9 25.28 23.18 41.70
N GLY A 10 26.44 23.21 41.00
CA GLY A 10 26.50 23.57 39.58
C GLY A 10 26.25 22.42 38.59
N SER A 11 26.44 21.16 39.02
CA SER A 11 26.34 20.02 38.10
C SER A 11 24.96 19.40 37.93
N TYR A 12 24.02 19.73 38.82
CA TYR A 12 22.65 19.18 38.78
C TYR A 12 21.70 19.96 37.85
N LEU A 13 22.01 21.21 37.51
CA LEU A 13 21.13 22.03 36.65
C LEU A 13 21.29 21.73 35.15
N CYS A 14 22.41 21.13 34.74
CA CYS A 14 22.66 20.81 33.34
C CYS A 14 22.02 19.49 32.85
N LEU A 15 21.61 18.61 33.77
CA LEU A 15 21.02 17.31 33.45
C LEU A 15 19.49 17.38 33.20
N ILE A 16 18.83 18.46 33.61
CA ILE A 16 17.38 18.63 33.42
C ILE A 16 17.04 19.19 32.03
N ALA A 17 17.98 19.85 31.34
CA ALA A 17 17.74 20.42 30.01
C ALA A 17 17.80 19.39 28.86
N LEU A 18 18.31 18.18 29.09
CA LEU A 18 18.38 17.12 28.08
C LEU A 18 17.15 16.20 28.06
N ALA A 19 16.25 16.31 29.05
CA ALA A 19 15.07 15.47 29.14
C ALA A 19 13.84 16.03 28.40
N ALA A 20 13.94 17.22 27.79
CA ALA A 20 12.81 17.87 27.10
C ALA A 20 12.76 17.59 25.59
N CYS A 21 13.70 16.80 25.05
CA CYS A 21 13.69 16.41 23.63
C CYS A 21 13.37 14.92 23.49
N GLY A 22 12.18 14.53 23.93
CA GLY A 22 11.63 13.23 23.56
C GLY A 22 11.43 13.14 22.03
N PRO A 23 11.39 11.94 21.47
CA PRO A 23 11.11 11.79 20.06
C PRO A 23 9.75 12.44 19.74
N LYS A 24 9.74 13.25 18.67
CA LYS A 24 8.50 13.89 18.20
C LYS A 24 7.64 12.80 17.56
N VAL A 25 6.48 12.54 18.14
CA VAL A 25 5.46 11.65 17.57
C VAL A 25 4.45 12.46 16.78
N ILE A 26 3.82 11.82 15.79
CA ILE A 26 2.74 12.41 15.00
C ILE A 26 1.52 12.65 15.89
N ASP A 27 0.95 13.84 15.79
CA ASP A 27 -0.23 14.29 16.54
C ASP A 27 -1.19 15.05 15.58
N ASP A 28 -2.35 15.43 16.11
CA ASP A 28 -3.37 16.14 15.34
C ASP A 28 -2.80 17.42 14.70
N SER A 29 -3.22 17.66 13.45
CA SER A 29 -2.82 18.81 12.64
C SER A 29 -1.34 18.92 12.26
N ASP A 30 -0.51 17.94 12.62
CA ASP A 30 0.87 17.90 12.14
C ASP A 30 0.93 17.70 10.63
N ILE A 31 2.00 18.16 9.98
CA ILE A 31 2.27 17.88 8.58
C ILE A 31 3.30 16.75 8.51
N VAL A 32 2.92 15.68 7.83
CA VAL A 32 3.73 14.46 7.73
C VAL A 32 3.99 14.15 6.26
N THR A 33 5.27 14.00 5.90
CA THR A 33 5.63 13.47 4.57
C THR A 33 5.75 11.96 4.67
N VAL A 34 4.97 11.25 3.85
CA VAL A 34 4.99 9.80 3.76
C VAL A 34 5.39 9.33 2.38
N ASP A 35 6.26 8.34 2.32
CA ASP A 35 6.44 7.49 1.14
C ASP A 35 5.57 6.25 1.34
N TYR A 36 4.72 5.94 0.36
CA TYR A 36 3.95 4.71 0.43
C TYR A 36 3.96 3.96 -0.88
N SER A 37 3.79 2.65 -0.79
CA SER A 37 3.59 1.78 -1.95
C SER A 37 2.63 0.64 -1.63
N PHE A 38 1.85 0.26 -2.64
CA PHE A 38 1.07 -0.96 -2.66
C PHE A 38 1.61 -1.92 -3.70
N SER A 39 1.66 -3.20 -3.36
CA SER A 39 2.04 -4.26 -4.29
C SER A 39 1.12 -5.48 -4.15
N LEU A 40 0.92 -6.18 -5.26
CA LEU A 40 0.29 -7.49 -5.29
C LEU A 40 1.18 -8.54 -4.62
N SER A 41 0.66 -9.74 -4.42
CA SER A 41 1.39 -10.86 -3.80
C SER A 41 2.62 -11.31 -4.59
N ASP A 42 2.69 -11.02 -5.88
CA ASP A 42 3.82 -11.28 -6.78
C ASP A 42 4.85 -10.14 -6.83
N TRP A 43 4.69 -9.13 -5.95
CA TRP A 43 5.53 -7.94 -5.84
C TRP A 43 5.34 -6.90 -6.95
N THR A 44 4.36 -7.07 -7.83
CA THR A 44 3.98 -6.03 -8.80
C THR A 44 3.49 -4.80 -8.04
N VAL A 45 4.20 -3.68 -8.20
CA VAL A 45 3.80 -2.41 -7.59
C VAL A 45 2.61 -1.85 -8.35
N VAL A 46 1.48 -1.72 -7.68
CA VAL A 46 0.23 -1.19 -8.26
C VAL A 46 0.06 0.30 -8.02
N GLU A 47 0.67 0.81 -6.94
CA GLU A 47 0.62 2.22 -6.61
C GLU A 47 1.82 2.62 -5.75
N GLN A 48 2.41 3.77 -6.05
CA GLN A 48 3.52 4.34 -5.27
C GLN A 48 3.52 5.86 -5.38
N TRP A 49 3.66 6.54 -4.25
CA TRP A 49 3.85 7.99 -4.21
C TRP A 49 4.48 8.49 -2.91
N THR A 50 4.93 9.75 -2.96
CA THR A 50 5.33 10.55 -1.79
C THR A 50 4.36 11.70 -1.65
N LYS A 51 3.80 11.92 -0.48
CA LYS A 51 2.82 12.98 -0.22
C LYS A 51 2.98 13.59 1.17
N ASP A 52 2.71 14.89 1.24
CA ASP A 52 2.50 15.59 2.51
C ASP A 52 1.04 15.47 2.91
N LEU A 53 0.81 15.05 4.13
CA LEU A 53 -0.50 14.90 4.75
C LEU A 53 -0.61 15.86 5.92
N THR A 54 -1.71 16.59 6.02
CA THR A 54 -2.07 17.27 7.26
C THR A 54 -3.05 16.40 8.03
N ILE A 55 -2.61 15.89 9.17
CA ILE A 55 -3.34 14.88 9.95
C ILE A 55 -4.75 15.36 10.28
N TRP A 56 -5.75 14.52 9.98
CA TRP A 56 -7.20 14.72 10.11
C TRP A 56 -7.81 15.84 9.25
N GLN A 57 -7.07 16.36 8.27
CA GLN A 57 -7.62 17.31 7.30
C GLN A 57 -7.87 16.70 5.91
N ASP A 58 -7.19 15.63 5.57
CA ASP A 58 -7.37 14.92 4.30
C ASP A 58 -8.25 13.67 4.50
N SER A 59 -9.57 13.84 4.36
CA SER A 59 -10.57 12.79 4.61
C SER A 59 -10.43 11.58 3.67
N SER A 60 -9.72 11.71 2.54
CA SER A 60 -9.52 10.62 1.59
C SER A 60 -8.54 9.55 2.07
N LEU A 61 -7.73 9.85 3.09
CA LEU A 61 -6.66 8.99 3.60
C LEU A 61 -6.77 8.66 5.09
N ASN A 62 -7.97 8.74 5.66
CA ASN A 62 -8.21 8.47 7.09
C ASN A 62 -7.68 7.12 7.56
N TRP A 63 -7.68 6.09 6.69
CA TRP A 63 -7.11 4.80 7.00
C TRP A 63 -5.59 4.88 7.22
N LEU A 64 -4.86 5.65 6.37
CA LEU A 64 -3.42 5.87 6.48
C LEU A 64 -3.08 6.67 7.74
N GLU A 65 -3.80 7.75 7.98
CA GLU A 65 -3.63 8.57 9.17
C GLU A 65 -3.79 7.76 10.45
N SER A 66 -4.78 6.87 10.51
CA SER A 66 -5.00 5.99 11.67
C SER A 66 -3.84 5.02 11.93
N VAL A 67 -3.12 4.61 10.87
CA VAL A 67 -1.96 3.71 10.98
C VAL A 67 -0.73 4.45 11.49
N ILE A 68 -0.51 5.70 11.03
CA ILE A 68 0.70 6.46 11.35
C ILE A 68 0.60 7.32 12.61
N MET A 69 -0.60 7.44 13.21
CA MET A 69 -0.75 8.15 14.50
C MET A 69 0.23 7.61 15.54
N TRP A 70 0.86 8.51 16.25
CA TRP A 70 1.90 8.24 17.27
C TRP A 70 3.22 7.71 16.73
N ALA A 71 3.36 7.55 15.40
CA ALA A 71 4.63 7.23 14.77
C ALA A 71 5.62 8.40 14.83
N GLN A 72 6.86 8.12 14.49
CA GLN A 72 7.95 9.09 14.45
C GLN A 72 8.56 9.15 13.06
N LYS A 73 9.26 10.23 12.78
CA LYS A 73 10.08 10.30 11.57
C LYS A 73 11.07 9.14 11.52
N GLY A 74 11.07 8.42 10.40
CA GLY A 74 11.89 7.24 10.14
C GLY A 74 11.20 5.92 10.41
N ASP A 75 10.01 5.92 11.03
CA ASP A 75 9.24 4.69 11.22
C ASP A 75 8.75 4.14 9.88
N GLU A 76 8.72 2.82 9.79
CA GLU A 76 8.26 2.07 8.64
C GLU A 76 7.20 1.06 9.07
N PHE A 77 6.14 0.96 8.26
CA PHE A 77 5.01 0.07 8.50
C PHE A 77 4.80 -0.82 7.28
N GLN A 78 4.60 -2.11 7.52
CA GLN A 78 4.28 -3.08 6.48
C GLN A 78 3.11 -3.93 6.94
N TRP A 79 2.08 -3.98 6.12
CA TRP A 79 0.87 -4.77 6.38
C TRP A 79 0.32 -5.34 5.09
N LYS A 80 -0.68 -6.21 5.28
CA LYS A 80 -1.53 -6.67 4.22
C LYS A 80 -2.94 -6.11 4.40
N ILE A 81 -3.55 -5.69 3.33
CA ILE A 81 -4.91 -5.16 3.30
C ILE A 81 -5.67 -5.75 2.12
N ASP A 82 -6.93 -6.03 2.34
CA ASP A 82 -7.83 -6.39 1.25
C ASP A 82 -8.07 -5.16 0.36
N GLY A 83 -7.84 -5.30 -0.94
CA GLY A 83 -7.99 -4.21 -1.90
C GLY A 83 -9.39 -3.61 -1.89
N SER A 84 -10.43 -4.42 -1.65
CA SER A 84 -11.81 -3.95 -1.56
C SER A 84 -12.03 -2.90 -0.47
N LYS A 85 -11.21 -2.91 0.59
CA LYS A 85 -11.27 -1.91 1.66
C LYS A 85 -10.68 -0.56 1.28
N LEU A 86 -9.80 -0.53 0.26
CA LEU A 86 -9.17 0.69 -0.23
C LEU A 86 -9.91 1.27 -1.44
N TYR A 87 -10.24 0.40 -2.39
CA TYR A 87 -10.77 0.80 -3.69
C TYR A 87 -12.28 0.53 -3.83
N GLY A 88 -12.89 -0.04 -2.79
CA GLY A 88 -14.28 -0.50 -2.82
C GLY A 88 -14.40 -1.90 -3.45
N ASP A 89 -15.55 -2.53 -3.26
CA ASP A 89 -15.88 -3.83 -3.85
C ASP A 89 -16.40 -3.61 -5.29
N GLU A 90 -15.49 -3.37 -6.22
CA GLU A 90 -15.80 -3.17 -7.64
C GLU A 90 -15.70 -4.46 -8.47
N HIS A 91 -15.40 -5.60 -7.82
CA HIS A 91 -15.37 -6.88 -8.53
C HIS A 91 -16.74 -7.23 -9.07
N SER A 92 -16.86 -7.34 -10.39
CA SER A 92 -18.11 -7.65 -11.09
C SER A 92 -18.00 -8.98 -11.84
N GLN A 93 -18.92 -9.92 -11.58
CA GLN A 93 -19.02 -11.18 -12.32
C GLN A 93 -19.30 -10.95 -13.81
N ASN A 94 -19.86 -9.81 -14.20
CA ASN A 94 -20.08 -9.46 -15.60
C ASN A 94 -18.78 -9.16 -16.37
N LYS A 95 -17.68 -8.91 -15.64
CA LYS A 95 -16.35 -8.73 -16.20
C LYS A 95 -15.54 -10.04 -16.25
N VAL A 96 -16.09 -11.14 -15.78
CA VAL A 96 -15.48 -12.48 -15.85
C VAL A 96 -16.10 -13.22 -17.03
N GLN A 97 -15.30 -13.59 -18.04
CA GLN A 97 -15.78 -14.16 -19.29
C GLN A 97 -14.96 -15.39 -19.67
N SER A 98 -15.62 -16.37 -20.30
CA SER A 98 -14.97 -17.57 -20.80
C SER A 98 -14.76 -17.47 -22.31
N TYR A 99 -13.57 -17.84 -22.77
CA TYR A 99 -13.17 -17.82 -24.17
C TYR A 99 -12.61 -19.17 -24.61
N ALA A 100 -12.98 -19.62 -25.79
CA ALA A 100 -12.33 -20.77 -26.41
C ALA A 100 -10.85 -20.46 -26.73
N ASN A 101 -10.00 -21.48 -26.75
CA ASN A 101 -8.57 -21.36 -27.03
C ASN A 101 -8.26 -20.56 -28.29
N ILE A 102 -9.02 -20.79 -29.38
CA ILE A 102 -8.82 -20.08 -30.65
C ILE A 102 -9.00 -18.55 -30.47
N ILE A 103 -9.93 -18.12 -29.63
CA ILE A 103 -10.14 -16.68 -29.36
C ILE A 103 -8.94 -16.11 -28.63
N ILE A 104 -8.46 -16.81 -27.60
CA ILE A 104 -7.31 -16.36 -26.81
C ILE A 104 -6.04 -16.25 -27.67
N SER A 105 -5.77 -17.26 -28.52
CA SER A 105 -4.54 -17.31 -29.31
C SER A 105 -4.57 -16.44 -30.59
N GLU A 106 -5.70 -16.39 -31.28
CA GLU A 106 -5.77 -15.74 -32.61
C GLU A 106 -6.36 -14.33 -32.55
N VAL A 107 -7.24 -14.05 -31.62
CA VAL A 107 -7.90 -12.75 -31.49
C VAL A 107 -7.25 -11.90 -30.41
N LEU A 108 -6.92 -12.49 -29.28
CA LEU A 108 -6.29 -11.78 -28.14
C LEU A 108 -4.76 -11.90 -28.11
N TRP A 109 -4.17 -12.55 -29.13
CA TRP A 109 -2.71 -12.66 -29.39
C TRP A 109 -1.90 -13.21 -28.21
N VAL A 110 -2.49 -14.00 -27.32
CA VAL A 110 -1.77 -14.65 -26.21
C VAL A 110 -1.18 -15.97 -26.71
N SER A 111 0.13 -16.02 -26.89
CA SER A 111 0.85 -17.25 -27.20
C SER A 111 1.11 -18.06 -25.95
N ASP A 112 0.79 -19.37 -25.95
CA ASP A 112 0.95 -20.28 -24.80
C ASP A 112 0.23 -19.78 -23.53
N PRO A 113 -1.10 -19.55 -23.60
CA PRO A 113 -1.86 -18.95 -22.50
C PRO A 113 -1.88 -19.87 -21.28
N LYS A 114 -1.60 -19.29 -20.11
CA LYS A 114 -1.57 -19.96 -18.79
C LYS A 114 -2.38 -19.16 -17.79
N ILE A 115 -2.74 -19.78 -16.67
CA ILE A 115 -3.26 -19.04 -15.52
C ILE A 115 -2.26 -17.93 -15.18
N TRP A 116 -2.77 -16.72 -14.96
CA TRP A 116 -2.04 -15.45 -14.77
C TRP A 116 -1.42 -14.83 -16.01
N SER A 117 -1.65 -15.37 -17.22
CA SER A 117 -1.32 -14.63 -18.43
C SER A 117 -2.21 -13.40 -18.57
N GLU A 118 -1.60 -12.28 -18.90
CA GLU A 118 -2.31 -11.03 -19.22
C GLU A 118 -2.95 -11.14 -20.59
N VAL A 119 -4.14 -10.58 -20.74
CA VAL A 119 -4.94 -10.57 -21.94
C VAL A 119 -5.28 -9.13 -22.28
N TYR A 120 -4.89 -8.68 -23.48
CA TYR A 120 -5.16 -7.34 -23.96
C TYR A 120 -6.30 -7.39 -24.98
N VAL A 121 -7.40 -6.71 -24.71
CA VAL A 121 -8.52 -6.55 -25.63
C VAL A 121 -8.51 -5.11 -26.15
N ASP A 122 -8.51 -4.95 -27.48
CA ASP A 122 -8.44 -3.66 -28.18
C ASP A 122 -8.97 -2.47 -27.39
N SER A 123 -8.05 -1.67 -26.87
CA SER A 123 -8.22 -0.32 -26.32
C SER A 123 -9.03 -0.16 -25.03
N ILE A 124 -9.54 -1.21 -24.37
CA ILE A 124 -10.51 -0.97 -23.29
C ILE A 124 -10.11 -1.57 -21.94
N TRP A 125 -9.55 -2.78 -21.84
CA TRP A 125 -9.24 -3.42 -20.55
C TRP A 125 -8.17 -4.49 -20.63
N ASP A 126 -7.22 -4.44 -19.72
CA ASP A 126 -6.31 -5.56 -19.45
C ASP A 126 -7.05 -6.57 -18.58
N GLY A 127 -7.02 -7.84 -18.96
CA GLY A 127 -7.60 -8.94 -18.20
C GLY A 127 -6.53 -9.97 -17.83
N VAL A 128 -6.85 -10.85 -16.90
CA VAL A 128 -5.97 -11.94 -16.47
C VAL A 128 -6.69 -13.27 -16.59
N ILE A 129 -6.00 -14.28 -17.13
CA ILE A 129 -6.53 -15.65 -17.16
C ILE A 129 -6.54 -16.20 -15.73
N THR A 130 -7.72 -16.50 -15.20
CA THR A 130 -7.90 -17.01 -13.83
C THR A 130 -8.16 -18.50 -13.77
N ASP A 131 -8.66 -19.09 -14.85
CA ASP A 131 -8.92 -20.52 -14.89
C ASP A 131 -8.77 -21.09 -16.32
N VAL A 132 -8.45 -22.38 -16.41
CA VAL A 132 -8.34 -23.13 -17.67
C VAL A 132 -9.09 -24.43 -17.49
N THR A 133 -10.13 -24.62 -18.28
CA THR A 133 -10.95 -25.83 -18.28
C THR A 133 -10.84 -26.58 -19.59
N THR A 134 -11.05 -27.90 -19.55
CA THR A 134 -11.11 -28.76 -20.71
C THR A 134 -12.48 -29.44 -20.72
N ASP A 135 -13.20 -29.36 -21.84
CA ASP A 135 -14.47 -30.04 -21.98
C ASP A 135 -14.30 -31.54 -22.34
N GLU A 136 -15.43 -32.26 -22.51
CA GLU A 136 -15.44 -33.69 -22.83
C GLU A 136 -14.81 -34.00 -24.19
N ASP A 137 -14.77 -33.02 -25.11
CA ASP A 137 -14.19 -33.12 -26.44
C ASP A 137 -12.73 -32.62 -26.51
N TRP A 138 -12.11 -32.38 -25.34
CA TRP A 138 -10.74 -31.89 -25.19
C TRP A 138 -10.50 -30.45 -25.68
N TYR A 139 -11.55 -29.65 -25.86
CA TYR A 139 -11.39 -28.22 -26.16
C TYR A 139 -11.04 -27.43 -24.89
N LEU A 140 -10.01 -26.61 -25.00
CA LEU A 140 -9.60 -25.71 -23.93
C LEU A 140 -10.48 -24.46 -23.93
N SER A 141 -10.93 -24.07 -22.75
CA SER A 141 -11.62 -22.83 -22.48
C SER A 141 -10.92 -22.09 -21.34
N TYR A 142 -10.75 -20.81 -21.50
CA TYR A 142 -10.04 -19.92 -20.59
C TYR A 142 -11.03 -18.94 -19.98
N THR A 143 -11.02 -18.84 -18.67
CA THR A 143 -11.76 -17.79 -17.96
C THR A 143 -10.85 -16.59 -17.79
N VAL A 144 -11.27 -15.46 -18.30
CA VAL A 144 -10.56 -14.18 -18.21
C VAL A 144 -11.33 -13.26 -17.29
N ASP A 145 -10.64 -12.72 -16.30
CA ASP A 145 -11.15 -11.71 -15.38
C ASP A 145 -10.63 -10.33 -15.81
N PHE A 146 -11.56 -9.44 -16.17
CA PHE A 146 -11.29 -8.06 -16.55
C PHE A 146 -11.54 -7.06 -15.41
N ASN A 147 -11.68 -7.54 -14.18
CA ASN A 147 -11.71 -6.66 -13.01
C ASN A 147 -10.29 -6.16 -12.70
N ASP A 148 -10.18 -4.96 -12.15
CA ASP A 148 -8.91 -4.46 -11.65
C ASP A 148 -8.44 -5.33 -10.46
N PRO A 149 -7.29 -6.02 -10.55
CA PRO A 149 -6.82 -6.91 -9.49
C PRO A 149 -6.62 -6.19 -8.16
N LYS A 150 -6.45 -4.86 -8.14
CA LYS A 150 -6.38 -4.08 -6.91
C LYS A 150 -7.63 -4.19 -6.06
N THR A 151 -8.81 -4.36 -6.67
CA THR A 151 -10.09 -4.31 -5.96
C THR A 151 -10.42 -5.59 -5.21
N TYR A 152 -9.82 -6.73 -5.57
CA TYR A 152 -10.14 -8.04 -4.98
C TYR A 152 -8.92 -8.85 -4.52
N SER A 153 -7.73 -8.30 -4.66
CA SER A 153 -6.50 -8.97 -4.21
C SER A 153 -6.10 -8.50 -2.81
N GLU A 154 -5.40 -9.38 -2.10
CA GLU A 154 -4.66 -8.96 -0.90
C GLU A 154 -3.45 -8.13 -1.35
N LEU A 155 -3.39 -6.89 -0.91
CA LEU A 155 -2.31 -5.96 -1.20
C LEU A 155 -1.34 -5.89 -0.02
N SER A 156 -0.05 -5.92 -0.32
CA SER A 156 1.00 -5.58 0.64
C SER A 156 1.28 -4.10 0.55
N TYR A 157 1.19 -3.37 1.65
CA TYR A 157 1.59 -1.98 1.67
C TYR A 157 2.84 -1.76 2.50
N ASN A 158 3.61 -0.77 2.09
CA ASN A 158 4.76 -0.25 2.82
C ASN A 158 4.60 1.26 2.95
N ILE A 159 4.72 1.76 4.18
CA ILE A 159 4.63 3.17 4.52
C ILE A 159 5.89 3.56 5.28
N LYS A 160 6.52 4.65 4.89
CA LYS A 160 7.68 5.23 5.57
C LYS A 160 7.43 6.70 5.89
N ILE A 161 7.64 7.07 7.14
CA ILE A 161 7.58 8.48 7.57
C ILE A 161 8.92 9.15 7.25
N THR A 162 8.94 10.02 6.24
CA THR A 162 10.18 10.67 5.78
C THR A 162 10.39 12.04 6.39
N ASN A 163 9.31 12.75 6.75
CA ASN A 163 9.38 14.02 7.47
C ASN A 163 8.21 14.19 8.44
N LEU A 164 8.39 15.03 9.45
CA LEU A 164 7.38 15.41 10.44
C LEU A 164 7.60 16.87 10.82
N GLU A 165 6.63 17.71 10.50
CA GLU A 165 6.57 19.13 10.89
C GLU A 165 5.44 19.29 11.91
N LYS A 166 5.80 19.80 13.08
CA LYS A 166 4.83 20.08 14.15
C LYS A 166 4.12 21.41 13.87
N ASN A 167 2.81 21.36 13.96
CA ASN A 167 1.97 22.55 13.82
C ASN A 167 1.70 23.24 15.17
#